data_d2329de055b0723964993ded0d31aec9
#
_entry.id   d2329de055b0723964993ded0d31aec9
#
_cell.length_a   1.000
_cell.length_b   1.000
_cell.length_c   1.000
_cell.angle_alpha   90.00
_cell.angle_beta   90.00
_cell.angle_gamma   90.00
#
_symmetry.space_group_name_H-M   'P 1'
#
loop_
_entity.id
_entity.type
_entity.pdbx_description
1 polymer ?
#
loop_
_entity_poly.entity_id
_entity_poly.type
_entity_poly.pdbx_seq_one_letter_code
_entity_poly.pdbx_strand_id
1 'polypeptide(L)'
;MRIFRSRFHIGLRTAKTAAAIIISMLIVESLGTTTSKLIFAMLGAMTAVQPTFKASLEACIAQIVGVLFGAVASVLLLLLPLHPLVSTGIGIILVISLYNALGIRFSPSLSCFIVVMMCNTPDIQPMSYAFGRLWDTAIGLGIGMLINTLVFPYDNSRRIRQTVESLDKELLSFLEDLFDGDDILPDENKMTATINDMNRQLTLFSDQKLILNLRRQEHDLEIFRECEGKAKELLSRMLVLSRVERPGILTAENKAKLIACGAEIRDERSTDDPSELDIVTNYHIRQILRLRQDLLDALQK
;
A
#
# COMPACT_ATOMS: atom_id res chain seq x y z
N MET A 1 12.00 -7.07 -32.55
CA MET A 1 10.55 -6.77 -32.58
C MET A 1 9.85 -7.73 -31.64
N ARG A 2 9.93 -7.42 -30.29
CA ARG A 2 9.23 -8.14 -29.21
C ARG A 2 8.39 -7.12 -28.47
N ILE A 3 7.30 -6.70 -29.12
CA ILE A 3 6.38 -5.70 -28.58
C ILE A 3 5.07 -6.40 -28.24
N PHE A 4 4.64 -6.19 -26.99
CA PHE A 4 3.29 -6.45 -26.49
C PHE A 4 2.77 -7.89 -26.48
N ARG A 5 3.24 -8.69 -25.53
CA ARG A 5 2.40 -9.70 -24.88
C ARG A 5 2.07 -9.24 -23.46
N SER A 6 1.49 -8.06 -23.35
CA SER A 6 0.82 -7.62 -22.15
C SER A 6 -0.40 -8.54 -21.96
N ARG A 7 -0.29 -9.52 -21.06
CA ARG A 7 -1.46 -10.23 -20.54
C ARG A 7 -2.32 -9.17 -19.85
N PHE A 8 -3.45 -8.84 -20.44
CA PHE A 8 -4.50 -8.05 -19.76
C PHE A 8 -5.01 -8.84 -18.56
N HIS A 9 -4.35 -8.71 -17.43
CA HIS A 9 -4.89 -9.17 -16.16
C HIS A 9 -5.78 -8.06 -15.62
N ILE A 10 -7.11 -8.26 -15.73
CA ILE A 10 -8.07 -7.40 -15.02
C ILE A 10 -7.87 -7.66 -13.53
N GLY A 11 -7.21 -6.72 -12.87
CA GLY A 11 -6.98 -6.80 -11.43
C GLY A 11 -8.30 -6.75 -10.65
N LEU A 12 -8.36 -7.42 -9.51
CA LEU A 12 -9.53 -7.46 -8.63
C LEU A 12 -10.03 -6.04 -8.27
N ARG A 13 -9.12 -5.08 -8.11
CA ARG A 13 -9.45 -3.68 -7.86
C ARG A 13 -10.24 -3.06 -9.02
N THR A 14 -9.84 -3.32 -10.26
CA THR A 14 -10.53 -2.82 -11.45
C THR A 14 -11.96 -3.38 -11.53
N ALA A 15 -12.11 -4.67 -11.26
CA ALA A 15 -13.44 -5.31 -11.24
C ALA A 15 -14.34 -4.72 -10.14
N LYS A 16 -13.82 -4.51 -8.92
CA LYS A 16 -14.53 -3.86 -7.83
C LYS A 16 -14.98 -2.44 -8.18
N THR A 17 -14.07 -1.64 -8.74
CA THR A 17 -14.36 -0.26 -9.13
C THR A 17 -15.46 -0.23 -10.19
N ALA A 18 -15.38 -1.10 -11.19
CA ALA A 18 -16.41 -1.20 -12.22
C ALA A 18 -17.77 -1.60 -11.62
N ALA A 19 -17.80 -2.62 -10.74
CA ALA A 19 -19.03 -3.04 -10.07
C ALA A 19 -19.62 -1.92 -9.19
N ALA A 20 -18.77 -1.21 -8.43
CA ALA A 20 -19.19 -0.09 -7.60
C ALA A 20 -19.82 1.04 -8.43
N ILE A 21 -19.20 1.39 -9.55
CA ILE A 21 -19.71 2.39 -10.47
C ILE A 21 -21.08 1.97 -11.04
N ILE A 22 -21.17 0.76 -11.59
CA ILE A 22 -22.41 0.27 -12.21
C ILE A 22 -23.56 0.24 -11.18
N ILE A 23 -23.32 -0.31 -10.00
CA ILE A 23 -24.38 -0.41 -8.96
C ILE A 23 -24.77 0.98 -8.47
N SER A 24 -23.84 1.93 -8.27
CA SER A 24 -24.17 3.27 -7.85
C SER A 24 -24.97 4.03 -8.91
N MET A 25 -24.63 3.85 -10.18
CA MET A 25 -25.38 4.45 -11.30
C MET A 25 -26.79 3.88 -11.39
N LEU A 26 -26.99 2.57 -11.26
CA LEU A 26 -28.30 1.92 -11.27
C LEU A 26 -29.19 2.44 -10.13
N ILE A 27 -28.63 2.63 -8.94
CA ILE A 27 -29.39 3.14 -7.79
C ILE A 27 -29.80 4.59 -8.04
N VAL A 28 -28.88 5.44 -8.51
CA VAL A 28 -29.18 6.85 -8.79
C VAL A 28 -30.17 6.98 -9.96
N GLU A 29 -30.09 6.12 -10.96
CA GLU A 29 -31.03 6.05 -12.07
C GLU A 29 -32.44 5.73 -11.58
N SER A 30 -32.60 4.80 -10.66
CA SER A 30 -33.89 4.45 -10.07
C SER A 30 -34.54 5.58 -9.26
N LEU A 31 -33.73 6.54 -8.79
CA LEU A 31 -34.17 7.73 -8.04
C LEU A 31 -34.51 8.95 -8.92
N GLY A 32 -34.46 8.80 -10.23
CA GLY A 32 -34.79 9.82 -11.20
C GLY A 32 -33.59 10.40 -11.94
N THR A 33 -33.60 10.24 -13.26
CA THR A 33 -32.44 10.44 -14.15
C THR A 33 -32.16 11.88 -14.53
N THR A 34 -30.94 12.33 -14.24
CA THR A 34 -30.22 13.36 -15.00
C THR A 34 -28.79 12.90 -15.18
N THR A 35 -28.21 13.09 -16.35
CA THR A 35 -26.84 12.70 -16.68
C THR A 35 -25.82 13.21 -15.65
N SER A 36 -26.05 14.39 -15.09
CA SER A 36 -25.17 14.97 -14.07
C SER A 36 -25.19 14.18 -12.75
N LYS A 37 -26.34 13.59 -12.35
CA LYS A 37 -26.43 12.74 -11.15
C LYS A 37 -25.57 11.48 -11.28
N LEU A 38 -25.61 10.85 -12.44
CA LEU A 38 -24.82 9.64 -12.74
C LEU A 38 -23.31 9.91 -12.64
N ILE A 39 -22.86 11.06 -13.15
CA ILE A 39 -21.43 11.44 -13.08
C ILE A 39 -20.97 11.58 -11.63
N PHE A 40 -21.72 12.22 -10.77
CA PHE A 40 -21.34 12.43 -9.38
C PHE A 40 -21.36 11.12 -8.57
N ALA A 41 -22.33 10.26 -8.82
CA ALA A 41 -22.36 8.92 -8.22
C ALA A 41 -21.17 8.06 -8.69
N MET A 42 -20.86 8.09 -9.98
CA MET A 42 -19.69 7.41 -10.54
C MET A 42 -18.38 7.90 -9.88
N LEU A 43 -18.18 9.22 -9.80
CA LEU A 43 -16.99 9.81 -9.19
C LEU A 43 -16.89 9.44 -7.69
N GLY A 44 -18.00 9.44 -6.97
CA GLY A 44 -18.07 8.99 -5.59
C GLY A 44 -17.65 7.52 -5.45
N ALA A 45 -18.25 6.63 -6.22
CA ALA A 45 -17.94 5.19 -6.20
C ALA A 45 -16.48 4.91 -6.55
N MET A 46 -15.95 5.58 -7.57
CA MET A 46 -14.54 5.44 -7.98
C MET A 46 -13.57 5.90 -6.88
N THR A 47 -13.90 7.00 -6.20
CA THR A 47 -13.07 7.55 -5.12
C THR A 47 -13.05 6.65 -3.88
N ALA A 48 -14.16 6.01 -3.56
CA ALA A 48 -14.30 5.15 -2.38
C ALA A 48 -13.55 3.82 -2.49
N VAL A 49 -13.23 3.34 -3.68
CA VAL A 49 -12.53 2.06 -3.87
C VAL A 49 -11.01 2.26 -3.76
N GLN A 50 -10.50 2.26 -2.53
CA GLN A 50 -9.07 2.37 -2.21
C GLN A 50 -8.46 1.03 -1.76
N PRO A 51 -7.13 0.88 -1.72
CA PRO A 51 -6.46 -0.35 -1.30
C PRO A 51 -6.77 -0.76 0.14
N THR A 52 -6.97 0.20 1.05
CA THR A 52 -7.24 -0.05 2.46
C THR A 52 -8.53 0.63 2.91
N PHE A 53 -9.15 0.12 3.98
CA PHE A 53 -10.34 0.72 4.56
C PHE A 53 -10.09 2.16 5.02
N LYS A 54 -8.94 2.40 5.68
CA LYS A 54 -8.55 3.74 6.14
C LYS A 54 -8.42 4.72 4.98
N ALA A 55 -7.73 4.31 3.91
CA ALA A 55 -7.60 5.15 2.71
C ALA A 55 -8.96 5.41 2.04
N SER A 56 -9.88 4.42 2.03
CA SER A 56 -11.26 4.61 1.55
C SER A 56 -12.01 5.65 2.38
N LEU A 57 -11.93 5.56 3.70
CA LEU A 57 -12.59 6.49 4.60
C LEU A 57 -12.06 7.92 4.45
N GLU A 58 -10.74 8.07 4.44
CA GLU A 58 -10.08 9.36 4.22
C GLU A 58 -10.47 9.97 2.87
N ALA A 59 -10.50 9.17 1.80
CA ALA A 59 -10.92 9.62 0.48
C ALA A 59 -12.41 10.03 0.45
N CYS A 60 -13.30 9.29 1.13
CA CYS A 60 -14.71 9.64 1.24
C CYS A 60 -14.91 10.98 1.97
N ILE A 61 -14.23 11.17 3.11
CA ILE A 61 -14.30 12.42 3.88
C ILE A 61 -13.79 13.58 3.03
N ALA A 62 -12.63 13.42 2.39
CA ALA A 62 -12.06 14.47 1.54
C ALA A 62 -12.96 14.83 0.36
N GLN A 63 -13.65 13.83 -0.22
CA GLN A 63 -14.58 14.04 -1.32
C GLN A 63 -15.82 14.85 -0.88
N ILE A 64 -16.42 14.51 0.28
CA ILE A 64 -17.56 15.24 0.85
C ILE A 64 -17.15 16.68 1.17
N VAL A 65 -16.03 16.87 1.85
CA VAL A 65 -15.49 18.20 2.17
C VAL A 65 -15.23 18.99 0.88
N GLY A 66 -14.71 18.34 -0.15
CA GLY A 66 -14.48 18.94 -1.45
C GLY A 66 -15.76 19.43 -2.13
N VAL A 67 -16.82 18.61 -2.11
CA VAL A 67 -18.14 19.02 -2.63
C VAL A 67 -18.67 20.24 -1.90
N LEU A 68 -18.57 20.24 -0.57
CA LEU A 68 -19.00 21.37 0.26
C LEU A 68 -18.22 22.65 -0.05
N PHE A 69 -16.90 22.58 -0.15
CA PHE A 69 -16.07 23.76 -0.48
C PHE A 69 -16.38 24.31 -1.87
N GLY A 70 -16.51 23.46 -2.87
CA GLY A 70 -16.90 23.86 -4.21
C GLY A 70 -18.29 24.51 -4.24
N ALA A 71 -19.24 23.93 -3.53
CA ALA A 71 -20.61 24.45 -3.43
C ALA A 71 -20.66 25.82 -2.73
N VAL A 72 -20.03 25.94 -1.56
CA VAL A 72 -19.99 27.21 -0.79
C VAL A 72 -19.32 28.32 -1.60
N ALA A 73 -18.15 28.04 -2.20
CA ALA A 73 -17.46 29.00 -3.04
C ALA A 73 -18.35 29.48 -4.21
N SER A 74 -19.03 28.54 -4.86
CA SER A 74 -19.93 28.87 -5.99
C SER A 74 -21.12 29.70 -5.55
N VAL A 75 -21.79 29.34 -4.44
CA VAL A 75 -22.94 30.11 -3.92
C VAL A 75 -22.53 31.55 -3.61
N LEU A 76 -21.39 31.76 -2.94
CA LEU A 76 -20.86 33.07 -2.62
C LEU A 76 -20.57 33.92 -3.89
N LEU A 77 -20.00 33.28 -4.92
CA LEU A 77 -19.67 33.95 -6.16
C LEU A 77 -20.91 34.30 -7.00
N LEU A 78 -21.95 33.48 -6.97
CA LEU A 78 -23.22 33.74 -7.66
C LEU A 78 -24.01 34.89 -7.03
N LEU A 79 -23.70 35.31 -5.79
CA LEU A 79 -24.27 36.53 -5.20
C LEU A 79 -23.66 37.82 -5.78
N LEU A 80 -22.53 37.71 -6.47
CA LEU A 80 -21.85 38.84 -7.09
C LEU A 80 -22.29 38.97 -8.56
N PRO A 81 -22.56 40.16 -9.07
CA PRO A 81 -22.97 40.38 -10.47
C PRO A 81 -21.72 40.30 -11.40
N LEU A 82 -21.07 39.17 -11.42
CA LEU A 82 -19.84 38.92 -12.20
C LEU A 82 -20.17 38.09 -13.45
N HIS A 83 -19.36 38.26 -14.49
CA HIS A 83 -19.45 37.39 -15.66
C HIS A 83 -19.13 35.93 -15.27
N PRO A 84 -19.87 34.91 -15.75
CA PRO A 84 -19.70 33.50 -15.36
C PRO A 84 -18.25 32.97 -15.42
N LEU A 85 -17.51 33.33 -16.47
CA LEU A 85 -16.11 32.94 -16.62
C LEU A 85 -15.20 33.56 -15.57
N VAL A 86 -15.46 34.79 -15.14
CA VAL A 86 -14.68 35.48 -14.09
C VAL A 86 -14.98 34.83 -12.74
N SER A 87 -16.25 34.58 -12.42
CA SER A 87 -16.67 33.87 -11.22
C SER A 87 -16.05 32.49 -11.16
N THR A 88 -16.04 31.75 -12.27
CA THR A 88 -15.37 30.44 -12.36
C THR A 88 -13.88 30.54 -12.05
N GLY A 89 -13.17 31.50 -12.65
CA GLY A 89 -11.74 31.70 -12.42
C GLY A 89 -11.42 32.02 -10.95
N ILE A 90 -12.16 32.95 -10.36
CA ILE A 90 -12.02 33.32 -8.94
C ILE A 90 -12.32 32.10 -8.04
N GLY A 91 -13.39 31.36 -8.33
CA GLY A 91 -13.81 30.20 -7.56
C GLY A 91 -12.78 29.08 -7.56
N ILE A 92 -12.16 28.80 -8.70
CA ILE A 92 -11.07 27.81 -8.80
C ILE A 92 -9.87 28.24 -7.96
N ILE A 93 -9.46 29.53 -8.06
CA ILE A 93 -8.35 30.06 -7.25
C ILE A 93 -8.67 29.93 -5.76
N LEU A 94 -9.86 30.30 -5.32
CA LEU A 94 -10.29 30.22 -3.93
C LEU A 94 -10.26 28.77 -3.42
N VAL A 95 -10.83 27.83 -4.18
CA VAL A 95 -10.85 26.41 -3.82
C VAL A 95 -9.44 25.85 -3.70
N ILE A 96 -8.57 26.07 -4.68
CA ILE A 96 -7.20 25.56 -4.66
C ILE A 96 -6.41 26.19 -3.50
N SER A 97 -6.56 27.49 -3.27
CA SER A 97 -5.91 28.20 -2.16
C SER A 97 -6.36 27.65 -0.79
N LEU A 98 -7.65 27.35 -0.66
CA LEU A 98 -8.21 26.76 0.56
C LEU A 98 -7.67 25.37 0.82
N TYR A 99 -7.58 24.51 -0.22
CA TYR A 99 -6.99 23.19 -0.11
C TYR A 99 -5.53 23.25 0.36
N ASN A 100 -4.76 24.17 -0.22
CA ASN A 100 -3.37 24.38 0.18
C ASN A 100 -3.25 24.91 1.61
N ALA A 101 -4.08 25.87 2.00
CA ALA A 101 -4.09 26.44 3.35
C ALA A 101 -4.46 25.42 4.44
N LEU A 102 -5.36 24.49 4.12
CA LEU A 102 -5.78 23.41 5.03
C LEU A 102 -4.89 22.16 4.99
N GLY A 103 -3.88 22.13 4.10
CA GLY A 103 -2.99 21.00 3.94
C GLY A 103 -3.69 19.72 3.45
N ILE A 104 -4.80 19.87 2.69
CA ILE A 104 -5.56 18.73 2.17
C ILE A 104 -4.77 18.08 1.03
N ARG A 105 -4.39 16.82 1.21
CA ARG A 105 -3.54 16.08 0.26
C ARG A 105 -4.29 15.50 -0.94
N PHE A 106 -5.60 15.64 -0.99
CA PHE A 106 -6.43 15.14 -2.09
C PHE A 106 -6.58 16.16 -3.20
N SER A 107 -6.82 15.67 -4.42
CA SER A 107 -7.01 16.54 -5.58
C SER A 107 -8.27 17.41 -5.44
N PRO A 108 -8.21 18.74 -5.66
CA PRO A 108 -9.36 19.63 -5.62
C PRO A 108 -10.27 19.52 -6.87
N SER A 109 -10.02 18.53 -7.74
CA SER A 109 -10.67 18.42 -9.06
C SER A 109 -12.18 18.43 -8.99
N LEU A 110 -12.79 17.69 -8.03
CA LEU A 110 -14.24 17.66 -7.91
C LEU A 110 -14.81 18.98 -7.42
N SER A 111 -14.16 19.65 -6.47
CA SER A 111 -14.54 20.97 -5.99
C SER A 111 -14.51 22.01 -7.12
N CYS A 112 -13.43 22.00 -7.93
CA CYS A 112 -13.31 22.86 -9.10
C CYS A 112 -14.38 22.55 -10.15
N PHE A 113 -14.68 21.25 -10.37
CA PHE A 113 -15.75 20.85 -11.29
C PHE A 113 -17.12 21.37 -10.86
N ILE A 114 -17.42 21.36 -9.56
CA ILE A 114 -18.67 21.93 -9.01
C ILE A 114 -18.72 23.43 -9.27
N VAL A 115 -17.63 24.17 -9.04
CA VAL A 115 -17.54 25.60 -9.33
C VAL A 115 -17.83 25.87 -10.80
N VAL A 116 -17.18 25.13 -11.72
CA VAL A 116 -17.40 25.26 -13.15
C VAL A 116 -18.88 25.05 -13.51
N MET A 117 -19.45 23.95 -13.00
CA MET A 117 -20.86 23.62 -13.31
C MET A 117 -21.83 24.62 -12.74
N MET A 118 -21.64 25.06 -11.50
CA MET A 118 -22.58 26.04 -10.88
C MET A 118 -22.47 27.42 -11.48
N CYS A 119 -21.30 27.92 -11.80
CA CYS A 119 -21.12 29.25 -12.36
C CYS A 119 -21.52 29.36 -13.84
N ASN A 120 -21.51 28.25 -14.59
CA ASN A 120 -21.79 28.30 -16.04
C ASN A 120 -23.14 27.67 -16.45
N THR A 121 -23.95 27.16 -15.51
CA THR A 121 -25.27 26.64 -15.82
C THR A 121 -26.31 27.75 -15.62
N PRO A 122 -27.02 28.21 -16.68
CA PRO A 122 -28.04 29.22 -16.54
C PRO A 122 -29.22 28.71 -15.69
N ASP A 123 -29.88 29.63 -14.98
CA ASP A 123 -31.10 29.39 -14.19
C ASP A 123 -30.98 28.30 -13.11
N ILE A 124 -29.79 28.03 -12.67
CA ILE A 124 -29.55 27.04 -11.61
C ILE A 124 -30.01 27.58 -10.25
N GLN A 125 -30.71 26.76 -9.49
CA GLN A 125 -30.98 27.06 -8.08
C GLN A 125 -29.75 26.57 -7.26
N PRO A 126 -28.87 27.48 -6.79
CA PRO A 126 -27.53 27.08 -6.30
C PRO A 126 -27.61 26.09 -5.13
N MET A 127 -28.53 26.34 -4.19
CA MET A 127 -28.66 25.52 -3.00
C MET A 127 -29.20 24.11 -3.32
N SER A 128 -30.25 24.03 -4.14
CA SER A 128 -30.85 22.77 -4.57
C SER A 128 -29.85 21.92 -5.38
N TYR A 129 -29.07 22.57 -6.22
CA TYR A 129 -28.02 21.89 -6.98
C TYR A 129 -26.92 21.36 -6.08
N ALA A 130 -26.42 22.17 -5.14
CA ALA A 130 -25.37 21.78 -4.21
C ALA A 130 -25.79 20.57 -3.37
N PHE A 131 -26.99 20.58 -2.79
CA PHE A 131 -27.52 19.44 -2.05
C PHE A 131 -27.70 18.19 -2.92
N GLY A 132 -28.18 18.35 -4.16
CA GLY A 132 -28.27 17.25 -5.11
C GLY A 132 -26.91 16.61 -5.39
N ARG A 133 -25.86 17.40 -5.60
CA ARG A 133 -24.50 16.91 -5.85
C ARG A 133 -23.92 16.21 -4.64
N LEU A 134 -24.15 16.75 -3.44
CA LEU A 134 -23.73 16.11 -2.20
C LEU A 134 -24.40 14.74 -2.03
N TRP A 135 -25.71 14.66 -2.29
CA TRP A 135 -26.48 13.43 -2.18
C TRP A 135 -26.05 12.37 -3.19
N ASP A 136 -25.92 12.74 -4.47
CA ASP A 136 -25.48 11.82 -5.52
C ASP A 136 -24.06 11.29 -5.24
N THR A 137 -23.16 12.16 -4.78
CA THR A 137 -21.80 11.78 -4.38
C THR A 137 -21.82 10.86 -3.18
N ALA A 138 -22.64 11.15 -2.16
CA ALA A 138 -22.74 10.33 -0.94
C ALA A 138 -23.25 8.91 -1.25
N ILE A 139 -24.20 8.77 -2.16
CA ILE A 139 -24.66 7.45 -2.63
C ILE A 139 -23.50 6.69 -3.28
N GLY A 140 -22.77 7.32 -4.20
CA GLY A 140 -21.62 6.71 -4.85
C GLY A 140 -20.53 6.29 -3.85
N LEU A 141 -20.18 7.16 -2.91
CA LEU A 141 -19.21 6.89 -1.84
C LEU A 141 -19.65 5.72 -0.95
N GLY A 142 -20.92 5.72 -0.53
CA GLY A 142 -21.49 4.66 0.32
C GLY A 142 -21.43 3.30 -0.35
N ILE A 143 -21.86 3.21 -1.61
CA ILE A 143 -21.85 1.97 -2.39
C ILE A 143 -20.41 1.52 -2.66
N GLY A 144 -19.53 2.45 -3.07
CA GLY A 144 -18.13 2.14 -3.30
C GLY A 144 -17.44 1.60 -2.06
N MET A 145 -17.69 2.20 -0.89
CA MET A 145 -17.15 1.77 0.39
C MET A 145 -17.70 0.39 0.81
N LEU A 146 -19.01 0.15 0.64
CA LEU A 146 -19.65 -1.14 0.93
C LEU A 146 -19.02 -2.26 0.07
N ILE A 147 -18.92 -2.05 -1.23
CA ILE A 147 -18.32 -3.04 -2.13
C ILE A 147 -16.85 -3.26 -1.80
N ASN A 148 -16.12 -2.19 -1.51
CA ASN A 148 -14.70 -2.31 -1.17
C ASN A 148 -14.47 -3.09 0.13
N THR A 149 -15.38 -2.98 1.10
CA THR A 149 -15.23 -3.58 2.43
C THR A 149 -15.84 -4.98 2.52
N LEU A 150 -17.00 -5.21 1.88
CA LEU A 150 -17.77 -6.44 2.07
C LEU A 150 -17.53 -7.48 0.98
N VAL A 151 -17.40 -7.06 -0.29
CA VAL A 151 -17.45 -8.01 -1.41
C VAL A 151 -16.12 -8.74 -1.58
N PHE A 152 -15.00 -8.10 -1.35
CA PHE A 152 -13.66 -8.71 -1.44
C PHE A 152 -12.68 -7.91 -0.58
N PRO A 153 -12.59 -8.15 0.73
CA PRO A 153 -11.55 -7.52 1.55
C PRO A 153 -10.18 -7.89 0.98
N TYR A 154 -9.31 -6.90 0.89
CA TYR A 154 -7.95 -7.13 0.42
C TYR A 154 -7.16 -7.82 1.53
N ASP A 155 -6.87 -9.12 1.36
CA ASP A 155 -6.07 -9.88 2.32
C ASP A 155 -4.61 -9.99 1.84
N ASN A 156 -3.72 -9.34 2.58
CA ASN A 156 -2.28 -9.34 2.32
C ASN A 156 -1.53 -10.42 3.11
N SER A 157 -2.18 -11.17 4.01
CA SER A 157 -1.52 -12.14 4.89
C SER A 157 -0.72 -13.18 4.08
N ARG A 158 -1.35 -13.72 3.04
CA ARG A 158 -0.68 -14.68 2.15
C ARG A 158 0.56 -14.09 1.48
N ARG A 159 0.49 -12.84 1.05
CA ARG A 159 1.61 -12.17 0.40
C ARG A 159 2.76 -11.89 1.37
N ILE A 160 2.45 -11.48 2.61
CA ILE A 160 3.46 -11.28 3.65
C ILE A 160 4.17 -12.62 3.95
N ARG A 161 3.42 -13.72 4.11
CA ARG A 161 4.01 -15.06 4.29
C ARG A 161 4.94 -15.45 3.13
N GLN A 162 4.50 -15.26 1.89
CA GLN A 162 5.34 -15.51 0.71
C GLN A 162 6.59 -14.64 0.66
N THR A 163 6.50 -13.39 1.11
CA THR A 163 7.67 -12.50 1.19
C THR A 163 8.68 -12.99 2.23
N VAL A 164 8.23 -13.51 3.38
CA VAL A 164 9.12 -14.11 4.38
C VAL A 164 9.77 -15.40 3.86
N GLU A 165 9.03 -16.24 3.14
CA GLU A 165 9.59 -17.44 2.49
C GLU A 165 10.63 -17.07 1.41
N SER A 166 10.40 -15.98 0.68
CA SER A 166 11.35 -15.45 -0.29
C SER A 166 12.63 -14.94 0.40
N LEU A 167 12.45 -14.24 1.54
CA LEU A 167 13.55 -13.74 2.36
C LEU A 167 14.44 -14.89 2.87
N ASP A 168 13.85 -16.02 3.27
CA ASP A 168 14.57 -17.19 3.71
C ASP A 168 15.46 -17.79 2.60
N LYS A 169 14.93 -17.86 1.38
CA LYS A 169 15.70 -18.32 0.22
C LYS A 169 16.84 -17.36 -0.14
N GLU A 170 16.57 -16.05 -0.07
CA GLU A 170 17.58 -15.03 -0.34
C GLU A 170 18.69 -15.04 0.72
N LEU A 171 18.34 -15.31 1.99
CA LEU A 171 19.30 -15.50 3.07
C LEU A 171 20.25 -16.69 2.81
N LEU A 172 19.68 -17.84 2.43
CA LEU A 172 20.48 -19.02 2.12
C LEU A 172 21.41 -18.77 0.93
N SER A 173 20.89 -18.19 -0.16
CA SER A 173 21.71 -17.83 -1.32
C SER A 173 22.83 -16.85 -0.97
N PHE A 174 22.56 -15.84 -0.11
CA PHE A 174 23.57 -14.93 0.38
C PHE A 174 24.68 -15.64 1.16
N LEU A 175 24.31 -16.60 2.01
CA LEU A 175 25.31 -17.37 2.81
C LEU A 175 26.12 -18.33 1.94
N GLU A 176 25.52 -18.91 0.91
CA GLU A 176 26.22 -19.72 -0.10
C GLU A 176 27.25 -18.87 -0.83
N ASP A 177 26.85 -17.71 -1.40
CA ASP A 177 27.74 -16.79 -2.10
C ASP A 177 28.88 -16.30 -1.21
N LEU A 178 28.60 -16.05 0.09
CA LEU A 178 29.57 -15.58 1.06
C LEU A 178 30.69 -16.64 1.35
N PHE A 179 30.38 -17.91 1.32
CA PHE A 179 31.31 -19.02 1.64
C PHE A 179 31.76 -19.84 0.42
N ASP A 180 31.30 -19.51 -0.79
CA ASP A 180 31.68 -20.28 -2.00
C ASP A 180 33.08 -19.92 -2.54
N GLY A 181 33.69 -18.85 -2.01
CA GLY A 181 35.08 -18.46 -2.31
C GLY A 181 35.28 -17.77 -3.65
N ASP A 182 34.23 -17.58 -4.42
CA ASP A 182 34.26 -16.74 -5.63
C ASP A 182 34.28 -15.26 -5.24
N ASP A 183 35.04 -14.42 -5.98
CA ASP A 183 35.14 -12.97 -5.73
C ASP A 183 33.80 -12.21 -5.99
N ILE A 184 32.68 -12.91 -5.96
CA ILE A 184 31.35 -12.36 -6.15
C ILE A 184 30.80 -11.93 -4.78
N LEU A 185 30.76 -10.63 -4.56
CA LEU A 185 30.13 -10.07 -3.37
C LEU A 185 28.62 -10.36 -3.39
N PRO A 186 28.05 -10.87 -2.29
CA PRO A 186 26.61 -11.14 -2.18
C PRO A 186 25.78 -9.87 -2.44
N ASP A 187 24.66 -10.01 -3.16
CA ASP A 187 23.78 -8.89 -3.48
C ASP A 187 22.90 -8.48 -2.29
N GLU A 188 23.38 -7.50 -1.51
CA GLU A 188 22.65 -6.92 -0.37
C GLU A 188 21.37 -6.19 -0.79
N ASN A 189 21.32 -5.67 -2.02
CA ASN A 189 20.19 -4.85 -2.48
C ASN A 189 18.92 -5.66 -2.62
N LYS A 190 19.03 -6.92 -3.01
CA LYS A 190 17.89 -7.81 -3.19
C LYS A 190 17.15 -8.03 -1.87
N MET A 191 17.85 -8.41 -0.83
CA MET A 191 17.27 -8.63 0.50
C MET A 191 16.71 -7.33 1.11
N THR A 192 17.42 -6.22 0.92
CA THR A 192 16.92 -4.88 1.32
C THR A 192 15.61 -4.55 0.63
N ALA A 193 15.49 -4.83 -0.67
CA ALA A 193 14.27 -4.61 -1.43
C ALA A 193 13.11 -5.49 -0.92
N THR A 194 13.38 -6.77 -0.61
CA THR A 194 12.40 -7.71 -0.07
C THR A 194 11.88 -7.27 1.31
N ILE A 195 12.77 -6.81 2.21
CA ILE A 195 12.38 -6.29 3.53
C ILE A 195 11.56 -4.99 3.39
N ASN A 196 11.92 -4.10 2.45
CA ASN A 196 11.15 -2.89 2.19
C ASN A 196 9.76 -3.20 1.62
N ASP A 197 9.62 -4.22 0.74
CA ASP A 197 8.31 -4.68 0.27
C ASP A 197 7.50 -5.28 1.43
N MET A 198 8.11 -6.07 2.31
CA MET A 198 7.47 -6.59 3.51
C MET A 198 6.94 -5.47 4.42
N ASN A 199 7.73 -4.45 4.68
CA ASN A 199 7.33 -3.30 5.49
C ASN A 199 6.15 -2.55 4.86
N ARG A 200 6.17 -2.36 3.54
CA ARG A 200 5.06 -1.79 2.79
C ARG A 200 3.79 -2.64 2.88
N GLN A 201 3.91 -3.96 2.73
CA GLN A 201 2.78 -4.89 2.86
C GLN A 201 2.19 -4.87 4.28
N LEU A 202 3.04 -4.78 5.30
CA LEU A 202 2.64 -4.69 6.69
C LEU A 202 1.90 -3.40 7.00
N THR A 203 2.36 -2.27 6.46
CA THR A 203 1.65 -0.99 6.57
C THR A 203 0.25 -1.08 5.94
N LEU A 204 0.15 -1.67 4.74
CA LEU A 204 -1.14 -1.90 4.09
C LEU A 204 -2.03 -2.83 4.92
N PHE A 205 -1.49 -3.85 5.56
CA PHE A 205 -2.23 -4.78 6.41
C PHE A 205 -2.72 -4.10 7.70
N SER A 206 -1.89 -3.27 8.33
CA SER A 206 -2.27 -2.51 9.54
C SER A 206 -3.37 -1.47 9.28
N ASP A 207 -3.42 -0.90 8.06
CA ASP A 207 -4.44 0.08 7.66
C ASP A 207 -5.76 -0.56 7.20
N GLN A 208 -5.80 -1.91 7.12
CA GLN A 208 -7.00 -2.69 6.82
C GLN A 208 -7.71 -3.06 8.13
N LYS A 209 -8.70 -2.27 8.54
CA LYS A 209 -9.61 -2.70 9.61
C LYS A 209 -10.74 -3.53 9.01
N LEU A 210 -10.59 -4.84 9.05
CA LEU A 210 -11.68 -5.77 8.72
C LEU A 210 -12.66 -5.81 9.89
N ILE A 211 -13.82 -5.20 9.72
CA ILE A 211 -14.88 -5.09 10.74
C ILE A 211 -15.31 -6.47 11.27
N LEU A 212 -15.20 -7.53 10.46
CA LEU A 212 -15.67 -8.87 10.77
C LEU A 212 -14.68 -9.76 11.55
N ASN A 213 -13.36 -9.44 11.60
CA ASN A 213 -12.32 -10.30 12.18
C ASN A 213 -11.22 -9.53 12.90
N LEU A 214 -11.56 -8.50 13.68
CA LEU A 214 -10.59 -7.61 14.34
C LEU A 214 -9.58 -8.36 15.22
N ARG A 215 -10.01 -9.31 16.05
CA ARG A 215 -9.11 -10.06 16.95
C ARG A 215 -8.10 -10.92 16.21
N ARG A 216 -8.52 -11.60 15.15
CA ARG A 216 -7.61 -12.42 14.32
C ARG A 216 -6.61 -11.54 13.59
N GLN A 217 -7.07 -10.41 13.08
CA GLN A 217 -6.21 -9.45 12.38
C GLN A 217 -5.18 -8.79 13.32
N GLU A 218 -5.55 -8.50 14.56
CA GLU A 218 -4.62 -7.98 15.57
C GLU A 218 -3.53 -9.01 15.90
N HIS A 219 -3.89 -10.28 16.05
CA HIS A 219 -2.95 -11.36 16.28
C HIS A 219 -2.00 -11.57 15.09
N ASP A 220 -2.54 -11.65 13.87
CA ASP A 220 -1.73 -11.76 12.65
C ASP A 220 -0.79 -10.55 12.48
N LEU A 221 -1.25 -9.33 12.83
CA LEU A 221 -0.44 -8.12 12.77
C LEU A 221 0.74 -8.16 13.76
N GLU A 222 0.53 -8.69 14.95
CA GLU A 222 1.59 -8.86 15.95
C GLU A 222 2.65 -9.84 15.46
N ILE A 223 2.24 -10.99 14.93
CA ILE A 223 3.14 -11.98 14.32
C ILE A 223 3.96 -11.36 13.18
N PHE A 224 3.32 -10.64 12.27
CA PHE A 224 4.02 -10.05 11.14
C PHE A 224 4.98 -8.92 11.53
N ARG A 225 4.67 -8.16 12.59
CA ARG A 225 5.60 -7.17 13.15
C ARG A 225 6.82 -7.84 13.80
N GLU A 226 6.60 -8.95 14.48
CA GLU A 226 7.69 -9.76 15.03
C GLU A 226 8.60 -10.26 13.89
N CYS A 227 8.02 -10.79 12.82
CA CYS A 227 8.76 -11.21 11.62
C CYS A 227 9.56 -10.05 10.98
N GLU A 228 8.96 -8.86 10.88
CA GLU A 228 9.66 -7.68 10.34
C GLU A 228 10.86 -7.29 11.20
N GLY A 229 10.70 -7.26 12.52
CA GLY A 229 11.80 -6.97 13.45
C GLY A 229 12.97 -7.94 13.29
N LYS A 230 12.68 -9.25 13.23
CA LYS A 230 13.68 -10.31 13.04
C LYS A 230 14.34 -10.21 11.66
N ALA A 231 13.59 -9.91 10.61
CA ALA A 231 14.12 -9.72 9.27
C ALA A 231 15.11 -8.55 9.18
N LYS A 232 14.81 -7.43 9.84
CA LYS A 232 15.72 -6.27 9.92
C LYS A 232 17.00 -6.61 10.69
N GLU A 233 16.89 -7.37 11.76
CA GLU A 233 18.06 -7.82 12.51
C GLU A 233 18.91 -8.78 11.69
N LEU A 234 18.29 -9.72 10.95
CA LEU A 234 18.97 -10.60 10.00
C LEU A 234 19.77 -9.77 8.98
N LEU A 235 19.13 -8.80 8.33
CA LEU A 235 19.82 -7.93 7.37
C LEU A 235 21.02 -7.21 8.00
N SER A 236 20.86 -6.67 9.21
CA SER A 236 21.94 -6.02 9.93
C SER A 236 23.15 -6.95 10.16
N ARG A 237 22.89 -8.22 10.50
CA ARG A 237 23.95 -9.23 10.70
C ARG A 237 24.63 -9.61 9.39
N MET A 238 23.88 -9.74 8.31
CA MET A 238 24.41 -10.02 6.98
C MET A 238 25.28 -8.86 6.48
N LEU A 239 24.84 -7.60 6.67
CA LEU A 239 25.62 -6.42 6.31
C LEU A 239 26.95 -6.32 7.07
N VAL A 240 27.05 -6.86 8.26
CA VAL A 240 28.34 -6.96 8.97
C VAL A 240 29.24 -7.96 8.29
N LEU A 241 28.72 -9.12 7.91
CA LEU A 241 29.49 -10.18 7.25
C LEU A 241 29.92 -9.80 5.83
N SER A 242 29.07 -9.10 5.08
CA SER A 242 29.39 -8.68 3.70
C SER A 242 30.49 -7.63 3.60
N ARG A 243 30.68 -6.83 4.69
CA ARG A 243 31.76 -5.81 4.74
C ARG A 243 33.14 -6.39 5.00
N VAL A 244 33.20 -7.68 5.32
CA VAL A 244 34.45 -8.39 5.52
C VAL A 244 34.89 -8.96 4.17
N GLU A 245 36.04 -8.55 3.64
CA GLU A 245 36.55 -8.98 2.32
C GLU A 245 36.60 -10.53 2.18
N ARG A 246 36.90 -11.23 3.26
CA ARG A 246 36.82 -12.69 3.33
C ARG A 246 36.26 -13.11 4.69
N PRO A 247 35.18 -13.87 4.74
CA PRO A 247 34.67 -14.39 6.00
C PRO A 247 35.67 -15.36 6.62
N GLY A 248 35.64 -15.44 7.95
CA GLY A 248 36.43 -16.45 8.70
C GLY A 248 35.96 -17.88 8.42
N ILE A 249 36.76 -18.83 8.85
CA ILE A 249 36.49 -20.26 8.67
C ILE A 249 35.31 -20.68 9.56
N LEU A 250 34.38 -21.43 8.99
CA LEU A 250 33.23 -21.97 9.72
C LEU A 250 33.62 -23.10 10.66
N THR A 251 33.07 -23.08 11.88
CA THR A 251 33.14 -24.26 12.76
C THR A 251 32.33 -25.41 12.17
N ALA A 252 32.77 -26.65 12.46
CA ALA A 252 32.06 -27.86 12.01
C ALA A 252 30.57 -27.86 12.41
N GLU A 253 30.24 -27.31 13.60
CA GLU A 253 28.89 -27.20 14.10
C GLU A 253 28.05 -26.22 13.24
N ASN A 254 28.57 -25.02 12.96
CA ASN A 254 27.85 -24.01 12.16
C ASN A 254 27.70 -24.46 10.72
N LYS A 255 28.74 -25.08 10.15
CA LYS A 255 28.70 -25.68 8.81
C LYS A 255 27.62 -26.76 8.70
N ALA A 256 27.56 -27.67 9.65
CA ALA A 256 26.54 -28.72 9.68
C ALA A 256 25.13 -28.15 9.79
N LYS A 257 24.93 -27.08 10.59
CA LYS A 257 23.65 -26.40 10.73
C LYS A 257 23.23 -25.69 9.43
N LEU A 258 24.16 -25.04 8.74
CA LEU A 258 23.86 -24.36 7.45
C LEU A 258 23.45 -25.41 6.39
N ILE A 259 24.16 -26.51 6.28
CA ILE A 259 23.83 -27.64 5.39
C ILE A 259 22.45 -28.22 5.75
N ALA A 260 22.17 -28.41 7.03
CA ALA A 260 20.86 -28.90 7.49
C ALA A 260 19.72 -27.92 7.17
N CYS A 261 20.02 -26.63 7.02
CA CYS A 261 19.07 -25.61 6.56
C CYS A 261 18.89 -25.57 5.05
N GLY A 262 19.68 -26.33 4.28
CA GLY A 262 19.62 -26.42 2.83
C GLY A 262 20.64 -25.55 2.09
N ALA A 263 21.62 -24.95 2.79
CA ALA A 263 22.69 -24.20 2.14
C ALA A 263 23.78 -25.15 1.59
N GLU A 264 24.25 -24.90 0.37
CA GLU A 264 25.36 -25.61 -0.26
C GLU A 264 26.68 -24.90 0.09
N ILE A 265 27.38 -25.36 1.13
CA ILE A 265 28.66 -24.78 1.54
C ILE A 265 29.82 -25.64 1.01
N ARG A 266 30.56 -25.08 0.05
CA ARG A 266 31.72 -25.75 -0.60
C ARG A 266 33.04 -25.52 0.12
N ASP A 267 33.10 -24.57 1.06
CA ASP A 267 34.31 -24.31 1.83
C ASP A 267 34.72 -25.50 2.67
N GLU A 268 35.85 -26.15 2.32
CA GLU A 268 36.40 -27.30 3.04
C GLU A 268 37.43 -26.92 4.11
N ARG A 269 37.72 -25.63 4.28
CA ARG A 269 38.69 -25.16 5.27
C ARG A 269 38.24 -25.57 6.67
N SER A 270 39.21 -25.99 7.47
CA SER A 270 39.06 -26.30 8.89
C SER A 270 40.27 -25.78 9.63
N THR A 271 40.09 -25.28 10.84
CA THR A 271 41.18 -24.83 11.69
C THR A 271 40.97 -25.30 13.12
N ASP A 272 42.06 -25.76 13.75
CA ASP A 272 42.07 -26.13 15.17
C ASP A 272 42.37 -24.90 16.06
N ASP A 273 42.91 -23.82 15.49
CA ASP A 273 43.19 -22.53 16.17
C ASP A 273 42.46 -21.37 15.48
N PRO A 274 41.26 -21.00 15.97
CA PRO A 274 40.43 -20.00 15.33
C PRO A 274 40.99 -18.59 15.51
N SER A 275 41.14 -17.86 14.42
CA SER A 275 41.47 -16.45 14.43
C SER A 275 40.34 -15.58 15.02
N GLU A 276 40.64 -14.33 15.36
CA GLU A 276 39.58 -13.40 15.81
C GLU A 276 38.46 -13.27 14.77
N LEU A 277 38.81 -13.29 13.49
CA LEU A 277 37.87 -13.22 12.38
C LEU A 277 36.97 -14.47 12.34
N ASP A 278 37.50 -15.65 12.59
CA ASP A 278 36.73 -16.88 12.65
C ASP A 278 35.73 -16.85 13.81
N ILE A 279 36.15 -16.31 14.97
CA ILE A 279 35.27 -16.15 16.14
C ILE A 279 34.11 -15.23 15.82
N VAL A 280 34.38 -14.06 15.22
CA VAL A 280 33.36 -13.06 14.85
C VAL A 280 32.40 -13.64 13.79
N THR A 281 32.94 -14.27 12.75
CA THR A 281 32.14 -14.90 11.69
C THR A 281 31.19 -15.94 12.27
N ASN A 282 31.72 -16.88 13.06
CA ASN A 282 30.90 -17.94 13.66
C ASN A 282 29.88 -17.42 14.67
N TYR A 283 30.18 -16.32 15.37
CA TYR A 283 29.20 -15.67 16.22
C TYR A 283 28.03 -15.13 15.40
N HIS A 284 28.28 -14.39 14.32
CA HIS A 284 27.22 -13.85 13.47
C HIS A 284 26.42 -14.93 12.79
N ILE A 285 27.06 -15.98 12.27
CA ILE A 285 26.36 -17.14 11.67
C ILE A 285 25.42 -17.81 12.68
N ARG A 286 25.87 -18.02 13.91
CA ARG A 286 25.02 -18.60 14.97
C ARG A 286 23.80 -17.73 15.25
N GLN A 287 23.97 -16.40 15.29
CA GLN A 287 22.88 -15.47 15.50
C GLN A 287 21.91 -15.46 14.30
N ILE A 288 22.43 -15.48 13.08
CA ILE A 288 21.64 -15.57 11.85
C ILE A 288 20.79 -16.85 11.85
N LEU A 289 21.38 -18.00 12.14
CA LEU A 289 20.66 -19.28 12.21
C LEU A 289 19.55 -19.26 13.26
N ARG A 290 19.80 -18.66 14.42
CA ARG A 290 18.81 -18.51 15.48
C ARG A 290 17.68 -17.60 15.05
N LEU A 291 17.99 -16.41 14.52
CA LEU A 291 16.98 -15.46 14.03
C LEU A 291 16.14 -16.03 12.89
N ARG A 292 16.76 -16.80 11.99
CA ARG A 292 16.06 -17.54 10.93
C ARG A 292 15.04 -18.52 11.52
N GLN A 293 15.46 -19.34 12.48
CA GLN A 293 14.57 -20.29 13.14
C GLN A 293 13.41 -19.57 13.83
N ASP A 294 13.71 -18.53 14.61
CA ASP A 294 12.70 -17.70 15.29
C ASP A 294 11.72 -17.03 14.30
N LEU A 295 12.19 -16.66 13.11
CA LEU A 295 11.38 -16.08 12.05
C LEU A 295 10.40 -17.10 11.46
N LEU A 296 10.88 -18.30 11.17
CA LEU A 296 10.06 -19.40 10.63
C LEU A 296 9.05 -19.92 11.66
N ASP A 297 9.44 -20.02 12.93
CA ASP A 297 8.56 -20.43 14.02
C ASP A 297 7.45 -19.39 14.26
N ALA A 298 7.77 -18.10 14.13
CA ALA A 298 6.77 -17.04 14.22
C ALA A 298 5.69 -17.13 13.13
N LEU A 299 6.04 -17.57 11.92
CA LEU A 299 5.09 -17.76 10.82
C LEU A 299 4.14 -18.96 11.00
N GLN A 300 4.52 -19.92 11.84
CA GLN A 300 3.73 -21.14 12.09
C GLN A 300 2.70 -20.95 13.20
N LYS A 301 2.81 -19.88 13.99
CA LYS A 301 1.84 -19.48 15.02
C LYS A 301 0.58 -18.91 14.36
#